data_08865613a63fe35fe9fcf3caf8b8dc66
#
_entry.id   08865613a63fe35fe9fcf3caf8b8dc66
#
_cell.length_a   1.000
_cell.length_b   1.000
_cell.length_c   1.000
_cell.angle_alpha   90.00
_cell.angle_beta   90.00
_cell.angle_gamma   90.00
#
_symmetry.space_group_name_H-M   'P 1'
#
loop_
_entity.id
_entity.type
_entity.pdbx_description
1 polymer ?
#
loop_
_entity_poly.entity_id
_entity_poly.type
_entity_poly.pdbx_seq_one_letter_code
_entity_poly.pdbx_strand_id
1 'polypeptide(L)' 'MKFNKDTKIGEILEIAPEKADILIEIGMHCLGCHASQMETLEEACEVHGIDVEEVVKKLNEEE' A
#
# COMPACT_ATOMS: atom_id res chain seq x y z
N MET A 1 1.53 -10.69 10.20
CA MET A 1 2.50 -10.30 9.17
C MET A 1 2.67 -8.79 9.12
N LYS A 2 3.88 -8.33 8.98
CA LYS A 2 4.15 -6.90 8.98
C LYS A 2 4.59 -6.40 7.62
N PHE A 3 4.06 -5.25 7.26
CA PHE A 3 4.46 -4.57 6.03
C PHE A 3 5.46 -3.46 6.37
N ASN A 4 6.23 -3.05 5.37
CA ASN A 4 7.17 -1.95 5.52
C ASN A 4 7.19 -1.12 4.24
N LYS A 5 7.99 -0.07 4.22
CA LYS A 5 8.01 0.86 3.09
C LYS A 5 8.48 0.20 1.79
N ASP A 6 9.22 -0.88 1.90
CA ASP A 6 9.73 -1.59 0.72
C ASP A 6 8.78 -2.68 0.22
N THR A 7 7.68 -2.90 0.92
CA THR A 7 6.68 -3.88 0.49
C THR A 7 5.98 -3.38 -0.76
N LYS A 8 5.86 -4.23 -1.75
CA LYS A 8 5.17 -3.85 -3.00
C LYS A 8 3.67 -3.91 -2.83
N ILE A 9 2.99 -3.02 -3.53
CA ILE A 9 1.52 -2.96 -3.49
C ILE A 9 0.92 -4.32 -3.87
N GLY A 10 1.46 -4.94 -4.92
CA GLY A 10 0.98 -6.25 -5.34
C GLY A 10 1.12 -7.32 -4.28
N GLU A 11 2.19 -7.26 -3.49
CA GLU A 11 2.39 -8.21 -2.39
C GLU A 11 1.32 -8.04 -1.32
N ILE A 12 0.99 -6.80 -1.00
CA ILE A 12 -0.04 -6.51 -0.01
C ILE A 12 -1.39 -7.08 -0.46
N LEU A 13 -1.73 -6.87 -1.73
CA LEU A 13 -3.00 -7.34 -2.27
C LEU A 13 -3.04 -8.85 -2.36
N GLU A 14 -1.90 -9.49 -2.55
CA GLU A 14 -1.84 -10.95 -2.62
C GLU A 14 -1.95 -11.58 -1.24
N ILE A 15 -1.26 -11.02 -0.26
CA ILE A 15 -1.22 -11.56 1.10
C ILE A 15 -2.48 -11.18 1.88
N ALA A 16 -2.90 -9.94 1.74
CA ALA A 16 -4.02 -9.39 2.52
C ALA A 16 -4.90 -8.51 1.62
N PRO A 17 -5.71 -9.14 0.75
CA PRO A 17 -6.54 -8.39 -0.20
C PRO A 17 -7.49 -7.40 0.47
N GLU A 18 -7.89 -7.65 1.72
CA GLU A 18 -8.77 -6.74 2.44
C GLU A 18 -8.08 -5.40 2.73
N LYS A 19 -6.76 -5.36 2.68
CA LYS A 19 -6.02 -4.11 2.89
C LYS A 19 -6.17 -3.14 1.71
N ALA A 20 -6.72 -3.61 0.61
CA ALA A 20 -6.96 -2.73 -0.55
C ALA A 20 -7.83 -1.54 -0.16
N ASP A 21 -8.78 -1.74 0.74
CA ASP A 21 -9.65 -0.65 1.19
C ASP A 21 -8.85 0.48 1.84
N ILE A 22 -7.84 0.11 2.62
CA ILE A 22 -6.99 1.10 3.28
C ILE A 22 -6.21 1.90 2.24
N LEU A 23 -5.67 1.21 1.24
CA LEU A 23 -4.89 1.86 0.20
C LEU A 23 -5.76 2.82 -0.62
N ILE A 24 -7.00 2.42 -0.91
CA ILE A 24 -7.94 3.28 -1.64
C ILE A 24 -8.29 4.50 -0.82
N GLU A 25 -8.51 4.35 0.48
CA GLU A 25 -8.85 5.46 1.37
C GLU A 25 -7.80 6.54 1.38
N ILE A 26 -6.54 6.16 1.28
CA ILE A 26 -5.45 7.15 1.32
C ILE A 26 -5.14 7.74 -0.05
N GLY A 27 -5.90 7.37 -1.07
CA GLY A 27 -5.80 8.00 -2.37
C GLY A 27 -5.17 7.17 -3.48
N MET A 28 -4.89 5.92 -3.22
CA MET A 28 -4.32 5.04 -4.25
C MET A 28 -5.43 4.38 -5.04
N HIS A 29 -5.78 4.99 -6.17
CA HIS A 29 -6.94 4.55 -6.94
C HIS A 29 -6.66 3.50 -8.00
N CYS A 30 -5.40 3.26 -8.32
CA CYS A 30 -5.05 2.37 -9.45
C CYS A 30 -4.53 1.02 -8.99
N LEU A 31 -5.16 0.42 -7.99
CA LEU A 31 -4.70 -0.86 -7.45
C LEU A 31 -4.82 -2.00 -8.45
N GLY A 32 -5.72 -1.88 -9.41
CA GLY A 32 -5.85 -2.89 -10.44
C GLY A 32 -4.82 -2.78 -11.56
N CYS A 33 -4.04 -1.71 -11.58
CA CYS A 33 -3.03 -1.51 -12.60
C CYS A 33 -1.78 -2.32 -12.28
N HIS A 34 -1.31 -3.09 -13.26
CA HIS A 34 -0.14 -3.94 -13.07
C HIS A 34 1.10 -3.12 -12.66
N ALA A 35 1.27 -1.96 -13.28
CA ALA A 35 2.40 -1.09 -12.98
C ALA A 35 2.37 -0.61 -11.52
N SER A 36 1.18 -0.23 -11.04
CA SER A 36 1.03 0.22 -9.65
C SER A 36 1.36 -0.88 -8.66
N GLN A 37 1.00 -2.11 -8.99
CA GLN A 37 1.26 -3.23 -8.09
C GLN A 37 2.74 -3.53 -7.94
N MET A 38 3.56 -3.10 -8.88
CA MET A 38 5.00 -3.32 -8.82
C MET A 38 5.73 -2.24 -8.01
N GLU A 39 5.04 -1.17 -7.68
CA GLU A 39 5.63 -0.11 -6.87
C GLU A 39 5.67 -0.50 -5.40
N THR A 40 6.70 -0.01 -4.69
CA THR A 40 6.74 -0.17 -3.24
C THR A 40 5.81 0.85 -2.59
N LEU A 41 5.50 0.65 -1.32
CA LEU A 41 4.69 1.62 -0.58
C LEU A 41 5.34 2.99 -0.59
N GLU A 42 6.65 3.03 -0.43
CA GLU A 42 7.38 4.29 -0.42
C GLU A 42 7.22 5.03 -1.75
N GLU A 43 7.39 4.31 -2.84
CA GLU A 43 7.27 4.91 -4.17
C GLU A 43 5.87 5.43 -4.43
N ALA A 44 4.87 4.61 -4.09
CA ALA A 44 3.48 4.98 -4.31
C ALA A 44 3.10 6.18 -3.45
N CYS A 45 3.50 6.19 -2.19
CA CYS A 45 3.20 7.30 -1.29
C CYS A 45 3.86 8.58 -1.74
N GLU A 46 5.07 8.50 -2.28
CA GLU A 46 5.78 9.66 -2.77
C GLU A 46 5.04 10.30 -3.95
N VAL A 47 4.54 9.48 -4.86
CA VAL A 47 3.78 9.97 -6.00
C VAL A 47 2.50 10.68 -5.56
N HIS A 48 1.84 10.16 -4.53
CA HIS A 48 0.58 10.71 -4.05
C HIS A 48 0.74 11.75 -2.95
N GLY A 49 1.96 12.02 -2.53
CA GLY A 49 2.21 13.00 -1.47
C GLY A 49 1.73 12.53 -0.11
N ILE A 50 1.80 11.24 0.15
CA ILE A 50 1.33 10.62 1.39
C ILE A 50 2.53 10.18 2.22
N ASP A 51 2.40 10.28 3.55
CA ASP A 51 3.43 9.82 4.46
C ASP A 51 3.42 8.29 4.53
N VAL A 52 4.49 7.67 4.03
CA VAL A 52 4.56 6.21 3.98
C VAL A 52 4.54 5.58 5.37
N GLU A 53 5.10 6.26 6.36
CA GLU A 53 5.11 5.72 7.72
C GLU A 53 3.71 5.59 8.30
N GLU A 54 2.84 6.54 7.99
CA GLU A 54 1.45 6.47 8.42
C GLU A 54 0.72 5.31 7.73
N VAL A 55 1.01 5.12 6.46
CA VAL A 55 0.40 4.03 5.69
C VAL A 55 0.84 2.68 6.26
N VAL A 56 2.13 2.53 6.49
CA VAL A 56 2.68 1.29 7.05
C VAL A 56 2.05 1.00 8.41
N LYS A 57 1.92 2.03 9.23
CA LYS A 57 1.32 1.88 10.55
C LYS A 57 -0.12 1.40 10.45
N LYS A 58 -0.89 2.01 9.56
CA LYS A 58 -2.29 1.62 9.37
C LYS A 58 -2.41 0.19 8.90
N LEU A 59 -1.58 -0.21 7.97
CA LEU A 59 -1.62 -1.58 7.46
C LEU A 59 -1.31 -2.59 8.55
N ASN A 60 -0.36 -2.27 9.41
CA ASN A 60 0.04 -3.18 10.48
C ASN A 60 -0.96 -3.21 11.63
N GLU A 61 -1.66 -2.12 11.86
CA GLU A 61 -2.65 -2.05 12.93
C GLU A 61 -3.87 -2.93 12.66
N GLU A 62 -4.15 -3.19 11.39
CA GLU A 62 -5.31 -3.99 11.00
C GLU A 62 -5.09 -5.48 11.28
N GLU A 63 -3.91 -5.85 11.65
CA GLU A 63 -3.64 -7.23 12.01
C GLU A 63 -4.03 -7.48 13.46
#